data_b2c77c4b73e1e05ac8e0550a2e699ee9
#
_entry.id   b2c77c4b73e1e05ac8e0550a2e699ee9
#
_cell.length_a   1.000
_cell.length_b   1.000
_cell.length_c   1.000
_cell.angle_alpha   90.00
_cell.angle_beta   90.00
_cell.angle_gamma   90.00
#
_symmetry.space_group_name_H-M   'P 1'
#
loop_
_entity.id
_entity.type
_entity.pdbx_description
1 polymer ?
#
loop_
_entity_poly.entity_id
_entity_poly.type
_entity_poly.pdbx_seq_one_letter_code
_entity_poly.pdbx_strand_id
1 'polypeptide(L)'
;MIISSWNVNSVRARIENIKEYLKKFSPDIMMMQEIKTQNETYPYDDIQLLKYENYVFGQKSYNGVAIVSKKKLNNIQNDIFKDKNKQSRIISAELKYKKKNITLINIYTPNGNPVDTDKYNYKLYWLDSLIKKLKSLSKKNGNIIIGGDFNIIPSAEDVHNPKNYENDALFRLQVRKRLRELVNFGFHDAFRHIHPEKEGYTFWDYTSGAWQKNNGMRIDHFLVSSSLIDIVKNVKINKFPRGRQKPSDHTPIELELA
;
A
#
# COMPACT_ATOMS: atom_id res chain seq x y z
N MET A 1 1.00 17.80 4.64
CA MET A 1 1.52 16.98 3.52
C MET A 1 0.64 15.75 3.35
N ILE A 2 0.24 15.43 2.12
CA ILE A 2 -0.62 14.27 1.82
C ILE A 2 0.20 13.21 1.09
N ILE A 3 0.23 12.00 1.66
CA ILE A 3 0.78 10.79 1.04
C ILE A 3 -0.39 9.86 0.75
N SER A 4 -0.58 9.44 -0.50
CA SER A 4 -1.61 8.47 -0.86
C SER A 4 -0.99 7.11 -1.22
N SER A 5 -1.75 6.04 -1.03
CA SER A 5 -1.42 4.70 -1.49
C SER A 5 -2.61 4.10 -2.22
N TRP A 6 -2.36 3.53 -3.40
CA TRP A 6 -3.41 2.96 -4.24
C TRP A 6 -2.90 1.78 -5.09
N ASN A 7 -3.47 0.61 -4.88
CA ASN A 7 -3.34 -0.48 -5.84
C ASN A 7 -4.17 -0.13 -7.09
N VAL A 8 -3.47 0.20 -8.18
CA VAL A 8 -4.11 0.71 -9.40
C VAL A 8 -4.57 -0.39 -10.35
N ASN A 9 -4.24 -1.65 -10.06
CA ASN A 9 -4.59 -2.81 -10.88
C ASN A 9 -4.35 -2.57 -12.40
N SER A 10 -3.11 -2.26 -12.76
CA SER A 10 -2.59 -1.82 -14.07
C SER A 10 -2.64 -0.30 -14.29
N VAL A 11 -1.46 0.32 -14.21
CA VAL A 11 -1.29 1.77 -14.44
C VAL A 11 -1.77 2.20 -15.81
N ARG A 12 -1.50 1.41 -16.87
CA ARG A 12 -1.93 1.74 -18.24
C ARG A 12 -3.44 1.67 -18.41
N ALA A 13 -4.09 0.67 -17.81
CA ALA A 13 -5.54 0.51 -17.93
C ALA A 13 -6.31 1.57 -17.13
N ARG A 14 -5.70 2.16 -16.12
CA ARG A 14 -6.30 3.15 -15.19
C ARG A 14 -5.64 4.52 -15.29
N ILE A 15 -4.87 4.79 -16.35
CA ILE A 15 -4.12 6.04 -16.47
C ILE A 15 -5.02 7.29 -16.37
N GLU A 16 -6.20 7.26 -16.98
CA GLU A 16 -7.14 8.38 -16.91
C GLU A 16 -7.70 8.57 -15.49
N ASN A 17 -8.02 7.48 -14.78
CA ASN A 17 -8.46 7.55 -13.39
C ASN A 17 -7.34 8.08 -12.47
N ILE A 18 -6.09 7.68 -12.73
CA ILE A 18 -4.92 8.17 -12.00
C ILE A 18 -4.72 9.66 -12.24
N LYS A 19 -4.78 10.11 -13.50
CA LYS A 19 -4.65 11.52 -13.86
C LYS A 19 -5.76 12.38 -13.24
N GLU A 20 -7.00 11.91 -13.29
CA GLU A 20 -8.14 12.59 -12.65
C GLU A 20 -7.94 12.70 -11.13
N TYR A 21 -7.50 11.60 -10.48
CA TYR A 21 -7.21 11.59 -9.05
C TYR A 21 -6.08 12.57 -8.70
N LEU A 22 -4.95 12.53 -9.40
CA LEU A 22 -3.81 13.41 -9.18
C LEU A 22 -4.16 14.89 -9.39
N LYS A 23 -4.97 15.21 -10.40
CA LYS A 23 -5.44 16.59 -10.65
C LYS A 23 -6.37 17.08 -9.55
N LYS A 24 -7.32 16.24 -9.13
CA LYS A 24 -8.39 16.65 -8.21
C LYS A 24 -7.94 16.72 -6.76
N PHE A 25 -7.20 15.71 -6.29
CA PHE A 25 -6.80 15.59 -4.88
C PHE A 25 -5.37 16.02 -4.61
N SER A 26 -4.55 16.03 -5.65
CA SER A 26 -3.23 16.67 -5.66
C SER A 26 -2.31 16.24 -4.51
N PRO A 27 -2.21 14.90 -4.17
CA PRO A 27 -1.33 14.48 -3.10
C PRO A 27 0.11 14.90 -3.36
N ASP A 28 0.91 15.10 -2.31
CA ASP A 28 2.34 15.39 -2.45
C ASP A 28 3.11 14.18 -2.99
N ILE A 29 2.70 12.98 -2.54
CA ILE A 29 3.30 11.69 -2.90
C ILE A 29 2.18 10.66 -3.09
N MET A 30 2.32 9.80 -4.10
CA MET A 30 1.44 8.66 -4.30
C MET A 30 2.25 7.38 -4.49
N MET A 31 1.94 6.37 -3.68
CA MET A 31 2.48 5.01 -3.76
C MET A 31 1.51 4.14 -4.57
N MET A 32 1.98 3.52 -5.64
CA MET A 32 1.14 2.65 -6.49
C MET A 32 1.60 1.20 -6.42
N GLN A 33 0.64 0.28 -6.40
CA GLN A 33 0.87 -1.15 -6.45
C GLN A 33 0.14 -1.73 -7.67
N GLU A 34 0.55 -2.91 -8.08
CA GLU A 34 0.06 -3.60 -9.28
C GLU A 34 0.11 -2.73 -10.55
N ILE A 35 1.22 -2.04 -10.78
CA ILE A 35 1.36 -1.24 -12.00
C ILE A 35 1.35 -2.09 -13.27
N LYS A 36 1.67 -3.41 -13.18
CA LYS A 36 1.56 -4.43 -14.24
C LYS A 36 2.24 -4.01 -15.55
N THR A 37 3.37 -3.33 -15.46
CA THR A 37 4.15 -2.87 -16.61
C THR A 37 5.64 -2.88 -16.26
N GLN A 38 6.49 -3.05 -17.28
CA GLN A 38 7.95 -2.90 -17.15
C GLN A 38 8.31 -1.42 -17.05
N ASN A 39 9.53 -1.10 -16.62
CA ASN A 39 9.98 0.28 -16.52
C ASN A 39 9.89 0.99 -17.88
N GLU A 40 10.30 0.31 -18.96
CA GLU A 40 10.35 0.86 -20.32
C GLU A 40 8.98 1.20 -20.91
N THR A 41 7.92 0.57 -20.40
CA THR A 41 6.54 0.75 -20.90
C THR A 41 5.61 1.43 -19.89
N TYR A 42 6.19 1.97 -18.82
CA TYR A 42 5.47 2.77 -17.84
C TYR A 42 5.12 4.16 -18.45
N PRO A 43 3.93 4.72 -18.20
CA PRO A 43 3.48 5.99 -18.79
C PRO A 43 4.08 7.21 -18.07
N TYR A 44 5.39 7.41 -18.22
CA TYR A 44 6.11 8.50 -17.55
C TYR A 44 5.57 9.86 -17.91
N ASP A 45 5.35 10.11 -19.22
CA ASP A 45 4.94 11.43 -19.73
C ASP A 45 3.59 11.86 -19.17
N ASP A 46 2.61 10.95 -19.10
CA ASP A 46 1.28 11.24 -18.56
C ASP A 46 1.34 11.78 -17.12
N ILE A 47 2.27 11.28 -16.33
CA ILE A 47 2.42 11.62 -14.90
C ILE A 47 3.33 12.83 -14.73
N GLN A 48 4.41 12.95 -15.53
CA GLN A 48 5.32 14.09 -15.51
C GLN A 48 4.63 15.38 -15.92
N LEU A 49 3.71 15.34 -16.87
CA LEU A 49 2.87 16.48 -17.25
C LEU A 49 2.07 17.05 -16.07
N LEU A 50 1.83 16.26 -15.03
CA LEU A 50 1.21 16.69 -13.77
C LEU A 50 2.21 17.15 -12.70
N LYS A 51 3.48 17.32 -13.08
CA LYS A 51 4.60 17.76 -12.22
C LYS A 51 4.94 16.77 -11.11
N TYR A 52 4.83 15.46 -11.38
CA TYR A 52 5.31 14.40 -10.50
C TYR A 52 6.55 13.73 -11.09
N GLU A 53 7.59 13.58 -10.28
CA GLU A 53 8.70 12.67 -10.56
C GLU A 53 8.24 11.22 -10.37
N ASN A 54 8.80 10.28 -11.15
CA ASN A 54 8.41 8.89 -11.13
C ASN A 54 9.59 8.01 -10.71
N TYR A 55 9.36 7.17 -9.71
CA TYR A 55 10.30 6.15 -9.21
C TYR A 55 9.63 4.80 -9.37
N VAL A 56 10.09 4.00 -10.34
CA VAL A 56 9.38 2.81 -10.83
C VAL A 56 10.22 1.56 -10.64
N PHE A 57 9.61 0.53 -10.09
CA PHE A 57 10.12 -0.82 -10.08
C PHE A 57 9.09 -1.75 -10.71
N GLY A 58 9.15 -1.84 -12.04
CA GLY A 58 8.19 -2.53 -12.88
C GLY A 58 8.46 -4.01 -13.04
N GLN A 59 7.42 -4.73 -13.45
CA GLN A 59 7.48 -6.14 -13.84
C GLN A 59 6.46 -6.41 -14.93
N LYS A 60 6.84 -7.23 -15.92
CA LYS A 60 5.95 -7.58 -17.03
C LYS A 60 4.72 -8.34 -16.52
N SER A 61 3.54 -7.91 -16.96
CA SER A 61 2.23 -8.55 -16.75
C SER A 61 1.70 -8.58 -15.32
N TYR A 62 2.55 -8.71 -14.31
CA TYR A 62 2.16 -8.86 -12.90
C TYR A 62 2.94 -7.91 -12.00
N ASN A 63 2.46 -7.72 -10.76
CA ASN A 63 3.17 -6.97 -9.74
C ASN A 63 3.58 -5.55 -10.20
N GLY A 64 4.75 -5.12 -9.77
CA GLY A 64 5.27 -3.79 -10.02
C GLY A 64 4.73 -2.76 -9.04
N VAL A 65 5.64 -1.94 -8.53
CA VAL A 65 5.34 -0.84 -7.61
C VAL A 65 5.98 0.44 -8.11
N ALA A 66 5.37 1.58 -7.80
CA ALA A 66 5.93 2.89 -8.12
C ALA A 66 5.63 3.90 -7.02
N ILE A 67 6.49 4.90 -6.90
CA ILE A 67 6.23 6.11 -6.12
C ILE A 67 6.27 7.28 -7.09
N VAL A 68 5.23 8.11 -7.09
CA VAL A 68 5.23 9.38 -7.81
C VAL A 68 5.18 10.52 -6.81
N SER A 69 5.93 11.59 -7.04
CA SER A 69 6.14 12.62 -6.04
C SER A 69 6.33 14.01 -6.66
N LYS A 70 5.69 15.03 -6.07
CA LYS A 70 5.99 16.44 -6.35
C LYS A 70 7.29 16.91 -5.72
N LYS A 71 7.81 16.15 -4.77
CA LYS A 71 9.05 16.43 -4.06
C LYS A 71 10.12 15.47 -4.54
N LYS A 72 11.35 15.95 -4.72
CA LYS A 72 12.47 15.05 -4.99
C LYS A 72 12.67 14.08 -3.84
N LEU A 73 12.73 12.78 -4.16
CA LEU A 73 13.06 11.71 -3.22
C LEU A 73 14.51 11.27 -3.44
N ASN A 74 15.15 10.77 -2.39
CA ASN A 74 16.54 10.33 -2.41
C ASN A 74 16.64 8.85 -2.02
N ASN A 75 17.80 8.26 -2.20
CA ASN A 75 18.14 6.89 -1.77
C ASN A 75 17.08 5.86 -2.17
N ILE A 76 16.69 5.90 -3.45
CA ILE A 76 15.71 4.96 -4.00
C ILE A 76 16.31 3.55 -3.97
N GLN A 77 15.61 2.60 -3.36
CA GLN A 77 16.01 1.19 -3.31
C GLN A 77 14.86 0.30 -3.75
N ASN A 78 15.12 -0.48 -4.76
CA ASN A 78 14.28 -1.60 -5.15
C ASN A 78 14.71 -2.82 -4.33
N ASP A 79 13.75 -3.67 -3.94
CA ASP A 79 14.06 -4.90 -3.19
C ASP A 79 14.93 -4.65 -1.95
N ILE A 80 14.38 -3.95 -0.93
CA ILE A 80 15.10 -3.68 0.33
C ILE A 80 15.51 -4.96 1.10
N PHE A 81 15.00 -6.12 0.69
CA PHE A 81 15.46 -7.46 1.08
C PHE A 81 15.41 -8.38 -0.15
N LYS A 82 16.23 -9.44 -0.14
CA LYS A 82 16.28 -10.40 -1.25
C LYS A 82 14.98 -11.22 -1.30
N ASP A 83 14.14 -10.96 -2.29
CA ASP A 83 12.96 -11.79 -2.55
C ASP A 83 13.35 -13.08 -3.31
N LYS A 84 12.93 -14.24 -2.79
CA LYS A 84 13.24 -15.55 -3.39
C LYS A 84 12.66 -15.71 -4.81
N ASN A 85 11.53 -15.07 -5.08
CA ASN A 85 10.86 -15.13 -6.39
C ASN A 85 11.22 -13.96 -7.31
N LYS A 86 12.07 -13.04 -6.86
CA LYS A 86 12.53 -11.86 -7.62
C LYS A 86 11.36 -11.03 -8.19
N GLN A 87 10.29 -10.86 -7.42
CA GLN A 87 9.11 -10.10 -7.85
C GLN A 87 9.23 -8.64 -7.42
N SER A 88 8.81 -7.73 -8.30
CA SER A 88 8.81 -6.28 -8.04
C SER A 88 7.66 -5.89 -7.12
N ARG A 89 7.85 -6.04 -5.80
CA ARG A 89 6.82 -5.86 -4.78
C ARG A 89 7.11 -4.79 -3.74
N ILE A 90 8.32 -4.23 -3.75
CA ILE A 90 8.72 -3.27 -2.74
C ILE A 90 9.71 -2.26 -3.31
N ILE A 91 9.44 -0.99 -3.04
CA ILE A 91 10.35 0.12 -3.36
C ILE A 91 10.38 1.06 -2.16
N SER A 92 11.56 1.53 -1.81
CA SER A 92 11.73 2.54 -0.77
C SER A 92 12.43 3.79 -1.27
N ALA A 93 12.18 4.90 -0.60
CA ALA A 93 12.77 6.19 -0.88
C ALA A 93 12.95 6.97 0.41
N GLU A 94 13.85 7.93 0.45
CA GLU A 94 13.99 8.88 1.54
C GLU A 94 13.38 10.23 1.18
N LEU A 95 12.54 10.72 2.08
CA LEU A 95 11.90 12.02 2.02
C LEU A 95 12.45 12.92 3.12
N LYS A 96 12.96 14.10 2.75
CA LYS A 96 13.25 15.16 3.72
C LYS A 96 11.96 15.94 4.00
N TYR A 97 11.45 15.85 5.22
CA TYR A 97 10.23 16.54 5.64
C TYR A 97 10.46 17.31 6.93
N LYS A 98 10.39 18.64 6.86
CA LYS A 98 10.78 19.53 7.95
C LYS A 98 12.22 19.19 8.42
N LYS A 99 12.41 18.87 9.70
CA LYS A 99 13.70 18.47 10.29
C LYS A 99 13.93 16.97 10.34
N LYS A 100 13.03 16.14 9.75
CA LYS A 100 13.09 14.68 9.78
C LYS A 100 13.46 14.12 8.40
N ASN A 101 14.28 13.08 8.38
CA ASN A 101 14.43 12.20 7.24
C ASN A 101 13.49 11.02 7.44
N ILE A 102 12.54 10.86 6.53
CA ILE A 102 11.52 9.82 6.59
C ILE A 102 11.82 8.77 5.52
N THR A 103 11.93 7.52 5.92
CA THR A 103 11.97 6.39 4.98
C THR A 103 10.54 6.04 4.58
N LEU A 104 10.22 6.24 3.31
CA LEU A 104 8.97 5.81 2.68
C LEU A 104 9.17 4.41 2.11
N ILE A 105 8.25 3.50 2.38
CA ILE A 105 8.28 2.14 1.86
C ILE A 105 6.92 1.83 1.24
N ASN A 106 6.91 1.60 -0.07
CA ASN A 106 5.74 1.16 -0.81
C ASN A 106 5.80 -0.35 -1.00
N ILE A 107 4.76 -1.07 -0.55
CA ILE A 107 4.70 -2.53 -0.63
C ILE A 107 3.47 -3.04 -1.37
N TYR A 108 3.66 -4.16 -2.05
CA TYR A 108 2.61 -5.02 -2.58
C TYR A 108 2.83 -6.45 -2.07
N THR A 109 2.20 -6.77 -0.94
CA THR A 109 2.34 -8.09 -0.31
C THR A 109 1.72 -9.19 -1.18
N PRO A 110 2.34 -10.38 -1.30
CA PRO A 110 1.70 -11.50 -2.00
C PRO A 110 0.30 -11.80 -1.48
N ASN A 111 -0.66 -12.05 -2.37
CA ASN A 111 -2.02 -12.41 -1.99
C ASN A 111 -2.06 -13.70 -1.15
N GLY A 112 -1.39 -14.74 -1.63
CA GLY A 112 -1.20 -15.99 -0.88
C GLY A 112 -2.31 -17.03 -1.05
N ASN A 113 -3.39 -16.73 -1.75
CA ASN A 113 -4.44 -17.72 -2.01
C ASN A 113 -4.08 -18.68 -3.15
N PRO A 114 -4.54 -19.93 -3.12
CA PRO A 114 -5.22 -20.59 -1.99
C PRO A 114 -4.28 -20.87 -0.82
N VAL A 115 -4.83 -20.97 0.40
CA VAL A 115 -4.08 -21.46 1.57
C VAL A 115 -3.57 -22.89 1.34
N ASP A 116 -2.59 -23.32 2.13
CA ASP A 116 -1.97 -24.65 2.05
C ASP A 116 -1.29 -24.95 0.69
N THR A 117 -0.81 -23.89 0.02
CA THR A 117 -0.04 -23.93 -1.23
C THR A 117 1.29 -23.20 -1.11
N ASP A 118 2.16 -23.37 -2.11
CA ASP A 118 3.41 -22.62 -2.21
C ASP A 118 3.19 -21.10 -2.27
N LYS A 119 2.03 -20.62 -2.77
CA LYS A 119 1.67 -19.21 -2.76
C LYS A 119 1.49 -18.68 -1.34
N TYR A 120 0.84 -19.48 -0.48
CA TYR A 120 0.66 -19.12 0.93
C TYR A 120 1.99 -19.15 1.68
N ASN A 121 2.79 -20.20 1.48
CA ASN A 121 4.14 -20.30 2.07
C ASN A 121 5.04 -19.15 1.65
N TYR A 122 4.94 -18.73 0.37
CA TYR A 122 5.66 -17.57 -0.14
C TYR A 122 5.23 -16.26 0.55
N LYS A 123 3.92 -16.06 0.75
CA LYS A 123 3.40 -14.91 1.50
C LYS A 123 3.96 -14.83 2.91
N LEU A 124 3.95 -15.96 3.64
CA LEU A 124 4.48 -16.01 5.00
C LEU A 124 5.98 -15.68 5.03
N TYR A 125 6.76 -16.31 4.15
CA TYR A 125 8.19 -16.02 4.01
C TYR A 125 8.47 -14.56 3.67
N TRP A 126 7.70 -13.97 2.76
CA TRP A 126 7.84 -12.58 2.34
C TRP A 126 7.56 -11.62 3.51
N LEU A 127 6.50 -11.86 4.27
CA LEU A 127 6.17 -11.08 5.46
C LEU A 127 7.25 -11.19 6.55
N ASP A 128 7.80 -12.39 6.80
CA ASP A 128 8.89 -12.60 7.76
C ASP A 128 10.15 -11.82 7.34
N SER A 129 10.46 -11.81 6.04
CA SER A 129 11.57 -11.05 5.47
C SER A 129 11.38 -9.54 5.61
N LEU A 130 10.16 -9.06 5.36
CA LEU A 130 9.77 -7.65 5.57
C LEU A 130 9.94 -7.26 7.04
N ILE A 131 9.40 -8.03 7.97
CA ILE A 131 9.49 -7.77 9.42
C ILE A 131 10.95 -7.69 9.87
N LYS A 132 11.78 -8.66 9.47
CA LYS A 132 13.22 -8.67 9.78
C LYS A 132 13.91 -7.40 9.27
N LYS A 133 13.60 -6.99 8.03
CA LYS A 133 14.17 -5.78 7.43
C LYS A 133 13.72 -4.51 8.15
N LEU A 134 12.42 -4.39 8.46
CA LEU A 134 11.88 -3.22 9.16
C LEU A 134 12.47 -3.06 10.54
N LYS A 135 12.64 -4.14 11.31
CA LYS A 135 13.32 -4.14 12.60
C LYS A 135 14.77 -3.65 12.49
N SER A 136 15.47 -4.03 11.41
CA SER A 136 16.84 -3.55 11.15
C SER A 136 16.86 -2.06 10.76
N LEU A 137 15.93 -1.61 9.91
CA LEU A 137 15.83 -0.21 9.48
C LEU A 137 15.47 0.71 10.65
N SER A 138 14.53 0.30 11.51
CA SER A 138 14.10 1.09 12.67
C SER A 138 15.24 1.37 13.65
N LYS A 139 16.24 0.48 13.75
CA LYS A 139 17.45 0.73 14.57
C LYS A 139 18.35 1.80 13.98
N LYS A 140 18.32 2.02 12.64
CA LYS A 140 19.16 2.99 11.95
C LYS A 140 18.49 4.35 11.80
N ASN A 141 17.23 4.34 11.41
CA ASN A 141 16.38 5.50 11.22
C ASN A 141 14.95 5.14 11.68
N GLY A 142 14.56 5.64 12.84
CA GLY A 142 13.24 5.34 13.42
C GLY A 142 12.05 5.99 12.71
N ASN A 143 12.28 6.86 11.71
CA ASN A 143 11.21 7.57 11.01
C ASN A 143 10.79 6.81 9.74
N ILE A 144 9.83 5.92 9.86
CA ILE A 144 9.41 5.04 8.77
C ILE A 144 7.90 5.17 8.54
N ILE A 145 7.50 5.31 7.29
CA ILE A 145 6.12 5.21 6.81
C ILE A 145 6.07 4.08 5.78
N ILE A 146 5.24 3.09 6.02
CA ILE A 146 4.98 1.99 5.10
C ILE A 146 3.56 2.17 4.59
N GLY A 147 3.41 2.33 3.28
CA GLY A 147 2.11 2.36 2.61
C GLY A 147 2.01 1.23 1.59
N GLY A 148 0.81 0.75 1.32
CA GLY A 148 0.64 -0.23 0.26
C GLY A 148 -0.54 -1.15 0.45
N ASP A 149 -0.64 -2.08 -0.49
CA ASP A 149 -1.53 -3.24 -0.39
C ASP A 149 -0.82 -4.34 0.41
N PHE A 150 -1.26 -4.49 1.64
CA PHE A 150 -0.74 -5.51 2.55
C PHE A 150 -1.33 -6.88 2.29
N ASN A 151 -2.45 -6.96 1.55
CA ASN A 151 -3.21 -8.20 1.41
C ASN A 151 -3.48 -8.87 2.78
N ILE A 152 -3.73 -8.08 3.81
CA ILE A 152 -4.05 -8.52 5.17
C ILE A 152 -5.28 -7.80 5.67
N ILE A 153 -6.27 -8.55 6.11
CA ILE A 153 -7.42 -8.07 6.89
C ILE A 153 -7.02 -8.12 8.36
N PRO A 154 -6.84 -6.99 9.05
CA PRO A 154 -6.29 -6.96 10.41
C PRO A 154 -7.19 -7.60 11.45
N SER A 155 -8.50 -7.32 11.38
CA SER A 155 -9.51 -7.78 12.35
C SER A 155 -10.84 -8.08 11.65
N ALA A 156 -11.79 -8.63 12.40
CA ALA A 156 -13.14 -8.91 11.90
C ALA A 156 -13.89 -7.64 11.45
N GLU A 157 -13.58 -6.49 12.04
CA GLU A 157 -14.16 -5.19 11.71
C GLU A 157 -13.70 -4.62 10.37
N ASP A 158 -12.64 -5.20 9.82
CA ASP A 158 -12.00 -4.76 8.58
C ASP A 158 -12.53 -5.49 7.33
N VAL A 159 -13.61 -6.26 7.47
CA VAL A 159 -14.26 -7.00 6.37
C VAL A 159 -15.76 -7.13 6.62
N HIS A 160 -16.55 -7.01 5.55
CA HIS A 160 -18.02 -7.03 5.63
C HIS A 160 -18.63 -8.32 6.20
N ASN A 161 -17.98 -9.48 6.00
CA ASN A 161 -18.43 -10.77 6.54
C ASN A 161 -17.21 -11.65 6.88
N PRO A 162 -16.67 -11.57 8.11
CA PRO A 162 -15.44 -12.26 8.49
C PRO A 162 -15.53 -13.80 8.39
N LYS A 163 -16.71 -14.40 8.54
CA LYS A 163 -16.89 -15.85 8.45
C LYS A 163 -16.52 -16.39 7.06
N ASN A 164 -16.75 -15.62 6.01
CA ASN A 164 -16.42 -16.03 4.65
C ASN A 164 -14.91 -16.05 4.38
N TYR A 165 -14.11 -15.42 5.25
CA TYR A 165 -12.66 -15.26 5.07
C TYR A 165 -11.81 -16.05 6.06
N GLU A 166 -12.40 -16.87 6.93
CA GLU A 166 -11.66 -17.67 7.94
C GLU A 166 -10.58 -18.55 7.31
N ASN A 167 -10.85 -19.07 6.10
CA ASN A 167 -9.93 -19.87 5.32
C ASN A 167 -9.22 -19.12 4.20
N ASP A 168 -9.35 -17.78 4.17
CA ASP A 168 -8.67 -16.94 3.18
C ASP A 168 -7.28 -16.53 3.67
N ALA A 169 -6.31 -16.50 2.76
CA ALA A 169 -4.93 -16.10 3.05
C ALA A 169 -4.80 -14.66 3.57
N LEU A 170 -5.79 -13.80 3.33
CA LEU A 170 -5.80 -12.42 3.82
C LEU A 170 -6.20 -12.35 5.31
N PHE A 171 -6.94 -13.35 5.82
CA PHE A 171 -7.51 -13.33 7.18
C PHE A 171 -6.98 -14.42 8.11
N ARG A 172 -6.17 -15.37 7.62
CA ARG A 172 -5.57 -16.44 8.46
C ARG A 172 -4.80 -15.86 9.64
N LEU A 173 -4.94 -16.49 10.80
CA LEU A 173 -4.29 -16.05 12.03
C LEU A 173 -2.78 -15.88 11.87
N GLN A 174 -2.11 -16.78 11.13
CA GLN A 174 -0.67 -16.70 10.88
C GLN A 174 -0.26 -15.41 10.17
N VAL A 175 -1.08 -14.91 9.24
CA VAL A 175 -0.85 -13.65 8.51
C VAL A 175 -1.13 -12.46 9.42
N ARG A 176 -2.25 -12.47 10.15
CA ARG A 176 -2.61 -11.41 11.11
C ARG A 176 -1.59 -11.27 12.26
N LYS A 177 -1.02 -12.38 12.74
CA LYS A 177 0.06 -12.35 13.74
C LYS A 177 1.27 -11.56 13.27
N ARG A 178 1.63 -11.64 11.99
CA ARG A 178 2.75 -10.89 11.40
C ARG A 178 2.51 -9.39 11.36
N LEU A 179 1.28 -8.98 11.05
CA LEU A 179 0.90 -7.57 11.14
C LEU A 179 0.96 -7.08 12.59
N ARG A 180 0.42 -7.87 13.54
CA ARG A 180 0.48 -7.57 14.97
C ARG A 180 1.91 -7.49 15.50
N GLU A 181 2.83 -8.31 14.97
CA GLU A 181 4.25 -8.26 15.33
C GLU A 181 4.86 -6.90 14.97
N LEU A 182 4.52 -6.33 13.79
CA LEU A 182 4.94 -4.97 13.43
C LEU A 182 4.35 -3.92 14.37
N VAL A 183 3.06 -4.03 14.69
CA VAL A 183 2.41 -3.12 15.64
C VAL A 183 3.06 -3.20 17.03
N ASN A 184 3.30 -4.40 17.54
CA ASN A 184 3.96 -4.60 18.84
C ASN A 184 5.41 -4.13 18.84
N PHE A 185 6.05 -4.08 17.67
CA PHE A 185 7.42 -3.57 17.53
C PHE A 185 7.50 -2.03 17.51
N GLY A 186 6.39 -1.33 17.43
CA GLY A 186 6.33 0.13 17.46
C GLY A 186 5.90 0.79 16.14
N PHE A 187 5.18 0.05 15.29
CA PHE A 187 4.42 0.65 14.20
C PHE A 187 2.94 0.80 14.59
N HIS A 188 2.29 1.84 14.09
CA HIS A 188 0.88 2.10 14.30
C HIS A 188 0.13 1.97 12.99
N ASP A 189 -0.99 1.26 12.97
CA ASP A 189 -1.98 1.36 11.90
C ASP A 189 -2.60 2.75 11.96
N ALA A 190 -2.19 3.61 11.04
CA ALA A 190 -2.55 5.02 11.08
C ALA A 190 -4.06 5.24 10.97
N PHE A 191 -4.78 4.39 10.19
CA PHE A 191 -6.23 4.48 10.10
C PHE A 191 -6.90 4.15 11.43
N ARG A 192 -6.51 3.08 12.09
CA ARG A 192 -7.06 2.68 13.40
C ARG A 192 -6.64 3.61 14.53
N HIS A 193 -5.47 4.23 14.42
CA HIS A 193 -5.04 5.26 15.37
C HIS A 193 -5.95 6.50 15.34
N ILE A 194 -6.34 6.97 14.14
CA ILE A 194 -7.20 8.15 13.98
C ILE A 194 -8.69 7.79 14.10
N HIS A 195 -9.08 6.60 13.67
CA HIS A 195 -10.45 6.13 13.58
C HIS A 195 -10.61 4.76 14.25
N PRO A 196 -10.59 4.67 15.59
CA PRO A 196 -10.55 3.37 16.30
C PRO A 196 -11.70 2.44 15.94
N GLU A 197 -12.92 2.98 15.80
CA GLU A 197 -14.16 2.20 15.62
C GLU A 197 -14.78 2.37 14.22
N LYS A 198 -14.19 3.20 13.35
CA LYS A 198 -14.78 3.50 12.05
C LYS A 198 -14.61 2.37 11.07
N GLU A 199 -15.70 1.95 10.42
CA GLU A 199 -15.63 1.10 9.25
C GLU A 199 -14.89 1.80 8.09
N GLY A 200 -14.04 1.07 7.39
CA GLY A 200 -13.29 1.64 6.28
C GLY A 200 -12.74 0.57 5.36
N TYR A 201 -13.40 0.33 4.22
CA TYR A 201 -12.92 -0.61 3.22
C TYR A 201 -12.14 0.11 2.13
N THR A 202 -11.11 -0.57 1.63
CA THR A 202 -10.23 -0.08 0.55
C THR A 202 -10.33 -0.92 -0.72
N PHE A 203 -10.93 -2.11 -0.62
CA PHE A 203 -11.11 -3.08 -1.70
C PHE A 203 -12.55 -3.58 -1.77
N TRP A 204 -13.06 -3.75 -3.01
CA TRP A 204 -14.32 -4.42 -3.35
C TRP A 204 -14.15 -5.23 -4.63
N ASP A 205 -14.40 -6.53 -4.56
CA ASP A 205 -14.36 -7.41 -5.72
C ASP A 205 -15.24 -6.86 -6.87
N TYR A 206 -14.88 -7.18 -8.11
CA TYR A 206 -15.69 -6.81 -9.29
C TYR A 206 -16.97 -7.64 -9.40
N THR A 207 -17.02 -8.79 -8.72
CA THR A 207 -18.13 -9.75 -8.83
C THR A 207 -19.23 -9.46 -7.81
N SER A 208 -20.40 -10.07 -8.05
CA SER A 208 -21.55 -10.11 -7.11
C SER A 208 -22.08 -8.76 -6.66
N GLY A 209 -21.75 -7.67 -7.35
CA GLY A 209 -22.15 -6.32 -6.98
C GLY A 209 -21.54 -5.86 -5.63
N ALA A 210 -20.30 -6.31 -5.32
CA ALA A 210 -19.67 -6.05 -4.03
C ALA A 210 -19.56 -4.55 -3.73
N TRP A 211 -19.21 -3.72 -4.72
CA TRP A 211 -19.15 -2.27 -4.56
C TRP A 211 -20.51 -1.66 -4.18
N GLN A 212 -21.57 -2.00 -4.91
CA GLN A 212 -22.93 -1.47 -4.70
C GLN A 212 -23.50 -1.89 -3.33
N LYS A 213 -23.16 -3.10 -2.87
CA LYS A 213 -23.57 -3.64 -1.57
C LYS A 213 -22.66 -3.22 -0.42
N ASN A 214 -21.58 -2.50 -0.69
CA ASN A 214 -20.51 -2.19 0.26
C ASN A 214 -19.87 -3.46 0.90
N ASN A 215 -19.84 -4.58 0.17
CA ASN A 215 -19.19 -5.82 0.62
C ASN A 215 -17.68 -5.72 0.39
N GLY A 216 -17.02 -4.97 1.22
CA GLY A 216 -15.60 -4.65 1.08
C GLY A 216 -14.71 -5.22 2.18
N MET A 217 -13.43 -4.92 2.06
CA MET A 217 -12.41 -5.20 3.07
C MET A 217 -11.34 -4.11 3.07
N ARG A 218 -10.69 -3.92 4.22
CA ARG A 218 -9.55 -3.02 4.37
C ARG A 218 -8.26 -3.82 4.34
N ILE A 219 -7.56 -3.75 3.23
CA ILE A 219 -6.30 -4.47 2.99
C ILE A 219 -5.14 -3.56 2.56
N ASP A 220 -5.45 -2.29 2.27
CA ASP A 220 -4.46 -1.24 2.05
C ASP A 220 -4.29 -0.45 3.35
N HIS A 221 -3.04 -0.26 3.77
CA HIS A 221 -2.74 0.34 5.06
C HIS A 221 -1.60 1.35 4.96
N PHE A 222 -1.57 2.26 5.96
CA PHE A 222 -0.37 2.98 6.35
C PHE A 222 0.05 2.52 7.74
N LEU A 223 1.25 1.93 7.84
CA LEU A 223 1.92 1.71 9.12
C LEU A 223 2.95 2.82 9.33
N VAL A 224 2.84 3.50 10.45
CA VAL A 224 3.69 4.64 10.80
C VAL A 224 4.45 4.33 12.08
N SER A 225 5.76 4.57 12.09
CA SER A 225 6.58 4.38 13.29
C SER A 225 6.16 5.32 14.42
N SER A 226 6.34 4.90 15.68
CA SER A 226 5.99 5.69 16.87
C SER A 226 6.62 7.09 16.88
N SER A 227 7.81 7.28 16.29
CA SER A 227 8.48 8.58 16.15
C SER A 227 7.78 9.60 15.26
N LEU A 228 6.79 9.14 14.47
CA LEU A 228 6.04 9.96 13.53
C LEU A 228 4.55 10.02 13.83
N ILE A 229 4.03 9.21 14.75
CA ILE A 229 2.59 9.10 14.96
C ILE A 229 1.95 10.42 15.38
N ASP A 230 2.64 11.20 16.18
CA ASP A 230 2.17 12.51 16.68
C ASP A 230 2.00 13.56 15.58
N ILE A 231 2.62 13.37 14.42
CA ILE A 231 2.44 14.27 13.27
C ILE A 231 1.39 13.77 12.27
N VAL A 232 0.77 12.63 12.51
CA VAL A 232 -0.37 12.14 11.73
C VAL A 232 -1.60 12.95 12.11
N LYS A 233 -2.12 13.72 11.17
CA LYS A 233 -3.34 14.54 11.37
C LYS A 233 -4.61 13.81 11.03
N ASN A 234 -4.59 13.05 9.93
CA ASN A 234 -5.77 12.37 9.43
C ASN A 234 -5.39 11.19 8.53
N VAL A 235 -6.31 10.23 8.43
CA VAL A 235 -6.24 9.16 7.43
C VAL A 235 -7.61 9.04 6.78
N LYS A 236 -7.65 9.13 5.46
CA LYS A 236 -8.90 9.11 4.69
C LYS A 236 -8.87 8.00 3.64
N ILE A 237 -9.98 7.30 3.49
CA ILE A 237 -10.22 6.40 2.37
C ILE A 237 -11.01 7.17 1.31
N ASN A 238 -10.42 7.37 0.13
CA ASN A 238 -10.98 8.17 -0.94
C ASN A 238 -11.70 7.31 -1.96
N LYS A 239 -13.00 7.13 -1.80
CA LYS A 239 -13.84 6.27 -2.66
C LYS A 239 -14.10 6.85 -4.07
N PHE A 240 -13.63 8.06 -4.38
CA PHE A 240 -13.90 8.72 -5.64
C PHE A 240 -13.48 7.92 -6.89
N PRO A 241 -12.24 7.35 -6.97
CA PRO A 241 -11.85 6.60 -8.16
C PRO A 241 -12.63 5.30 -8.35
N ARG A 242 -13.14 4.69 -7.27
CA ARG A 242 -13.91 3.45 -7.34
C ARG A 242 -15.26 3.61 -8.07
N GLY A 243 -15.81 4.82 -8.09
CA GLY A 243 -17.05 5.16 -8.81
C GLY A 243 -16.83 5.60 -10.26
N ARG A 244 -15.62 5.50 -10.82
CA ARG A 244 -15.30 5.90 -12.19
C ARG A 244 -15.46 4.75 -13.20
N GLN A 245 -15.33 5.07 -14.48
CA GLN A 245 -15.30 4.04 -15.54
C GLN A 245 -14.01 3.22 -15.43
N LYS A 246 -14.10 1.91 -15.64
CA LYS A 246 -12.99 0.96 -15.55
C LYS A 246 -12.15 1.15 -14.25
N PRO A 247 -12.79 1.20 -13.07
CA PRO A 247 -12.08 1.49 -11.83
C PRO A 247 -11.12 0.37 -11.47
N SER A 248 -10.17 0.64 -10.58
CA SER A 248 -9.50 -0.42 -9.80
C SER A 248 -10.51 -1.03 -8.82
N ASP A 249 -10.31 -2.28 -8.43
CA ASP A 249 -11.02 -2.94 -7.31
C ASP A 249 -10.63 -2.34 -5.95
N HIS A 250 -9.50 -1.64 -5.90
CA HIS A 250 -9.08 -0.84 -4.76
C HIS A 250 -9.39 0.65 -4.90
N THR A 251 -9.33 1.37 -3.79
CA THR A 251 -9.42 2.83 -3.74
C THR A 251 -8.27 3.42 -2.91
N PRO A 252 -7.85 4.68 -3.18
CA PRO A 252 -6.77 5.30 -2.44
C PRO A 252 -7.05 5.41 -0.94
N ILE A 253 -6.02 5.11 -0.13
CA ILE A 253 -5.93 5.56 1.26
C ILE A 253 -4.94 6.74 1.32
N GLU A 254 -5.30 7.79 2.04
CA GLU A 254 -4.57 9.06 2.13
C GLU A 254 -4.12 9.29 3.58
N LEU A 255 -2.82 9.51 3.79
CA LEU A 255 -2.22 9.89 5.07
C LEU A 255 -1.87 11.37 5.04
N GLU A 256 -2.44 12.15 5.95
CA GLU A 256 -2.14 13.57 6.13
C GLU A 256 -1.19 13.78 7.31
N LEU A 257 -0.06 14.43 7.05
CA LEU A 257 0.92 14.83 8.06
C LEU A 257 0.88 16.33 8.33
N ALA A 258 1.16 16.69 9.59
CA ALA A 258 1.19 18.08 10.11
C ALA A 258 2.27 18.95 9.48
#